data_e20c5f0337a0a15b29a623e3062e500b
#
_entry.id   e20c5f0337a0a15b29a623e3062e500b
#
_cell.length_a   1.000
_cell.length_b   1.000
_cell.length_c   1.000
_cell.angle_alpha   90.00
_cell.angle_beta   90.00
_cell.angle_gamma   90.00
#
_symmetry.space_group_name_H-M   'P 1'
#
loop_
_entity.id
_entity.type
_entity.pdbx_description
1 polymer ?
#
loop_
_entity_poly.entity_id
_entity_poly.type
_entity_poly.pdbx_seq_one_letter_code
_entity_poly.pdbx_strand_id
1 'polypeptide(L)'
;MSLNRPVQPHDLLWGMPVAALPADAPAWVSDVVGLGHPVVVRRAKVAEGWVAVGVRGRSRDQRFAAVMKLSDVTRCIKPEQLVDAVDHVEADWPALCALKHIRPVLDAMHLPWGVAGSAGFELATSIKVLHQDSDLDLILRAEQCFSRHRAAALVEALEGAACRIDLQLQTPLGAVALREWAGSARHVLLKADDGARLVSNPWQLQERAA
;
A
#
# COMPACT_ATOMS: atom_id res chain seq x y z
N MET A 1 -13.65 7.41 18.15
CA MET A 1 -12.75 6.24 18.32
C MET A 1 -11.31 6.72 18.28
N SER A 2 -10.52 6.49 19.32
CA SER A 2 -9.07 6.79 19.24
C SER A 2 -8.43 5.70 18.37
N LEU A 3 -7.76 6.08 17.29
CA LEU A 3 -6.97 5.15 16.49
C LEU A 3 -5.83 4.65 17.40
N ASN A 4 -5.84 3.37 17.75
CA ASN A 4 -4.87 2.75 18.67
C ASN A 4 -3.42 2.76 18.15
N ARG A 5 -3.18 3.20 16.92
CA ARG A 5 -1.87 3.37 16.28
C ARG A 5 -1.98 4.43 15.19
N PRO A 6 -0.89 5.14 14.85
CA PRO A 6 -0.87 6.09 13.75
C PRO A 6 -1.23 5.38 12.43
N VAL A 7 -1.96 6.07 11.58
CA VAL A 7 -2.26 5.62 10.21
C VAL A 7 -0.98 5.54 9.40
N GLN A 8 -0.91 4.57 8.50
CA GLN A 8 0.27 4.30 7.69
C GLN A 8 -0.08 4.25 6.20
N PRO A 9 0.87 4.49 5.30
CA PRO A 9 0.65 4.32 3.88
C PRO A 9 0.02 2.96 3.55
N HIS A 10 -0.93 2.97 2.62
CA HIS A 10 -1.77 1.87 2.17
C HIS A 10 -2.95 1.51 3.10
N ASP A 11 -3.08 2.10 4.28
CA ASP A 11 -4.30 1.94 5.08
C ASP A 11 -5.50 2.49 4.30
N LEU A 12 -6.65 1.84 4.46
CA LEU A 12 -7.93 2.29 3.91
C LEU A 12 -8.72 3.01 5.01
N LEU A 13 -9.13 4.24 4.73
CA LEU A 13 -9.85 5.09 5.68
C LEU A 13 -11.25 5.42 5.17
N TRP A 14 -12.24 5.30 6.02
CA TRP A 14 -13.62 5.74 5.80
C TRP A 14 -13.90 7.01 6.59
N GLY A 15 -14.89 7.78 6.15
CA GLY A 15 -15.39 8.96 6.83
C GLY A 15 -14.99 10.28 6.19
N MET A 16 -14.31 10.28 5.02
CA MET A 16 -13.98 11.51 4.31
C MET A 16 -15.27 12.24 3.89
N PRO A 17 -15.51 13.48 4.37
CA PRO A 17 -16.71 14.23 3.97
C PRO A 17 -16.50 14.86 2.59
N VAL A 18 -17.56 14.90 1.75
CA VAL A 18 -17.53 15.57 0.44
C VAL A 18 -17.13 17.03 0.57
N ALA A 19 -17.58 17.71 1.64
CA ALA A 19 -17.24 19.11 1.90
C ALA A 19 -15.75 19.37 2.18
N ALA A 20 -14.95 18.32 2.44
CA ALA A 20 -13.49 18.45 2.61
C ALA A 20 -12.72 18.37 1.29
N LEU A 21 -13.39 18.07 0.20
CA LEU A 21 -12.76 18.01 -1.12
C LEU A 21 -12.45 19.44 -1.62
N PRO A 22 -11.33 19.61 -2.35
CA PRO A 22 -11.06 20.88 -3.05
C PRO A 22 -12.17 21.22 -4.03
N ALA A 23 -12.43 22.53 -4.21
CA ALA A 23 -13.50 22.99 -5.10
C ALA A 23 -13.29 22.61 -6.59
N ASP A 24 -12.04 22.37 -6.97
CA ASP A 24 -11.62 21.95 -8.31
C ASP A 24 -11.52 20.41 -8.46
N ALA A 25 -11.96 19.65 -7.45
CA ALA A 25 -11.97 18.20 -7.54
C ALA A 25 -12.90 17.74 -8.68
N PRO A 26 -12.46 16.80 -9.53
CA PRO A 26 -13.29 16.22 -10.57
C PRO A 26 -14.59 15.63 -10.01
N ALA A 27 -15.71 15.74 -10.74
CA ALA A 27 -17.03 15.27 -10.29
C ALA A 27 -17.01 13.81 -9.80
N TRP A 28 -16.28 12.92 -10.48
CA TRP A 28 -16.18 11.53 -10.07
C TRP A 28 -15.59 11.35 -8.65
N VAL A 29 -14.77 12.31 -8.18
CA VAL A 29 -14.19 12.27 -6.81
C VAL A 29 -15.29 12.49 -5.79
N SER A 30 -16.14 13.49 -6.02
CA SER A 30 -17.29 13.78 -5.15
C SER A 30 -18.29 12.62 -5.14
N ASP A 31 -18.53 12.00 -6.30
CA ASP A 31 -19.39 10.82 -6.40
C ASP A 31 -18.88 9.64 -5.57
N VAL A 32 -17.58 9.32 -5.71
CA VAL A 32 -16.95 8.21 -4.98
C VAL A 32 -16.96 8.43 -3.48
N VAL A 33 -16.60 9.65 -3.04
CA VAL A 33 -16.61 10.01 -1.62
C VAL A 33 -18.04 10.05 -1.08
N GLY A 34 -19.00 10.58 -1.85
CA GLY A 34 -20.42 10.61 -1.49
C GLY A 34 -21.06 9.22 -1.34
N LEU A 35 -20.55 8.22 -2.07
CA LEU A 35 -20.94 6.80 -1.90
C LEU A 35 -20.33 6.16 -0.64
N GLY A 36 -19.50 6.88 0.12
CA GLY A 36 -18.86 6.36 1.32
C GLY A 36 -17.72 5.37 1.05
N HIS A 37 -17.12 5.39 -0.14
CA HIS A 37 -15.96 4.55 -0.43
C HIS A 37 -14.75 5.00 0.39
N PRO A 38 -13.85 4.06 0.74
CA PRO A 38 -12.63 4.43 1.47
C PRO A 38 -11.64 5.18 0.59
N VAL A 39 -10.83 6.00 1.24
CA VAL A 39 -9.65 6.63 0.67
C VAL A 39 -8.40 5.88 1.11
N VAL A 40 -7.33 5.93 0.32
CA VAL A 40 -6.08 5.21 0.58
C VAL A 40 -5.06 6.17 1.17
N VAL A 41 -4.45 5.86 2.30
CA VAL A 41 -3.36 6.66 2.89
C VAL A 41 -2.15 6.67 1.95
N ARG A 42 -1.67 7.88 1.65
CA ARG A 42 -0.51 8.13 0.78
C ARG A 42 0.69 8.63 1.59
N ARG A 43 1.88 8.44 1.01
CA ARG A 43 3.09 9.09 1.52
C ARG A 43 3.10 10.55 1.10
N ALA A 44 2.92 11.43 2.05
CA ALA A 44 3.18 12.87 1.91
C ALA A 44 3.22 13.54 3.28
N LYS A 45 4.02 14.58 3.43
CA LYS A 45 3.99 15.45 4.61
C LYS A 45 2.74 16.31 4.56
N VAL A 46 2.00 16.34 5.65
CA VAL A 46 0.81 17.17 5.85
C VAL A 46 0.87 17.79 7.25
N ALA A 47 -0.01 18.76 7.52
CA ALA A 47 -0.13 19.38 8.84
C ALA A 47 -0.56 18.37 9.91
N GLU A 48 -0.22 18.64 11.16
CA GLU A 48 -0.67 17.84 12.30
C GLU A 48 -2.20 17.74 12.33
N GLY A 49 -2.72 16.56 12.66
CA GLY A 49 -4.16 16.28 12.65
C GLY A 49 -4.74 15.96 11.26
N TRP A 50 -3.91 15.96 10.21
CA TRP A 50 -4.30 15.62 8.85
C TRP A 50 -3.57 14.36 8.35
N VAL A 51 -4.12 13.75 7.31
CA VAL A 51 -3.51 12.62 6.60
C VAL A 51 -3.64 12.83 5.09
N ALA A 52 -2.55 12.58 4.37
CA ALA A 52 -2.58 12.59 2.90
C ALA A 52 -3.27 11.31 2.40
N VAL A 53 -4.24 11.47 1.53
CA VAL A 53 -5.04 10.36 1.00
C VAL A 53 -5.14 10.41 -0.52
N GLY A 54 -5.49 9.28 -1.12
CA GLY A 54 -5.84 9.14 -2.53
C GLY A 54 -7.26 8.63 -2.66
N VAL A 55 -8.09 9.36 -3.41
CA VAL A 55 -9.39 8.86 -3.84
C VAL A 55 -9.19 7.99 -5.08
N ARG A 56 -9.75 6.80 -5.07
CA ARG A 56 -9.73 5.85 -6.18
C ARG A 56 -11.06 5.90 -6.92
N GLY A 57 -11.03 6.17 -8.22
CA GLY A 57 -12.17 6.02 -9.10
C GLY A 57 -12.34 4.59 -9.64
N ARG A 58 -13.20 4.45 -10.65
CA ARG A 58 -13.50 3.15 -11.27
C ARG A 58 -12.37 2.62 -12.13
N SER A 59 -11.68 3.50 -12.85
CA SER A 59 -10.58 3.14 -13.76
C SER A 59 -9.21 3.37 -13.10
N ARG A 60 -8.17 2.74 -13.66
CA ARG A 60 -6.79 2.79 -13.12
C ARG A 60 -6.18 4.20 -13.15
N ASP A 61 -6.55 5.02 -14.12
CA ASP A 61 -6.12 6.41 -14.30
C ASP A 61 -6.86 7.37 -13.34
N GLN A 62 -8.02 7.00 -12.82
CA GLN A 62 -8.76 7.80 -11.86
C GLN A 62 -8.14 7.70 -10.47
N ARG A 63 -7.16 8.57 -10.21
CA ARG A 63 -6.50 8.76 -8.93
C ARG A 63 -6.43 10.24 -8.61
N PHE A 64 -7.00 10.62 -7.47
CA PHE A 64 -7.02 12.03 -7.03
C PHE A 64 -6.37 12.15 -5.65
N ALA A 65 -5.42 13.08 -5.54
CA ALA A 65 -4.73 13.36 -4.28
C ALA A 65 -5.53 14.35 -3.45
N ALA A 66 -5.77 14.02 -2.18
CA ALA A 66 -6.47 14.86 -1.25
C ALA A 66 -5.83 14.78 0.14
N VAL A 67 -6.38 15.54 1.08
CA VAL A 67 -6.07 15.46 2.51
C VAL A 67 -7.37 15.27 3.29
N MET A 68 -7.28 14.56 4.42
CA MET A 68 -8.41 14.29 5.29
C MET A 68 -8.02 14.59 6.74
N LYS A 69 -8.93 15.12 7.54
CA LYS A 69 -8.70 15.24 8.99
C LYS A 69 -8.72 13.88 9.64
N LEU A 70 -7.79 13.60 10.53
CA LEU A 70 -7.78 12.36 11.31
C LEU A 70 -9.02 12.22 12.19
N SER A 71 -9.62 13.33 12.62
CA SER A 71 -10.87 13.36 13.38
C SER A 71 -12.08 12.84 12.60
N ASP A 72 -12.04 12.90 11.28
CA ASP A 72 -13.15 12.46 10.42
C ASP A 72 -13.10 10.97 10.12
N VAL A 73 -12.01 10.29 10.50
CA VAL A 73 -11.85 8.85 10.29
C VAL A 73 -12.83 8.06 11.14
N THR A 74 -13.78 7.40 10.50
CA THR A 74 -14.79 6.55 11.17
C THR A 74 -14.37 5.08 11.24
N ARG A 75 -13.56 4.62 10.28
CA ARG A 75 -13.04 3.26 10.18
C ARG A 75 -11.68 3.26 9.50
N CYS A 76 -10.80 2.38 9.95
CA CYS A 76 -9.50 2.12 9.31
C CYS A 76 -9.33 0.60 9.13
N ILE A 77 -8.94 0.19 7.92
CA ILE A 77 -8.53 -1.19 7.63
C ILE A 77 -7.08 -1.14 7.14
N LYS A 78 -6.24 -1.95 7.77
CA LYS A 78 -4.83 -2.10 7.43
C LYS A 78 -4.62 -3.20 6.41
N PRO A 79 -3.60 -3.12 5.54
CA PRO A 79 -3.23 -4.19 4.61
C PRO A 79 -3.09 -5.56 5.28
N GLU A 80 -2.54 -5.61 6.49
CA GLU A 80 -2.32 -6.84 7.26
C GLU A 80 -3.65 -7.53 7.66
N GLN A 81 -4.73 -6.78 7.84
CA GLN A 81 -6.05 -7.31 8.19
C GLN A 81 -6.77 -7.95 6.98
N LEU A 82 -6.23 -7.78 5.77
CA LEU A 82 -6.83 -8.28 4.54
C LEU A 82 -6.26 -9.63 4.09
N VAL A 83 -5.21 -10.12 4.75
CA VAL A 83 -4.55 -11.38 4.39
C VAL A 83 -5.54 -12.55 4.46
N ASP A 84 -6.32 -12.64 5.52
CA ASP A 84 -7.29 -13.73 5.72
C ASP A 84 -8.58 -13.54 4.89
N ALA A 85 -8.85 -12.33 4.42
CA ALA A 85 -10.06 -12.04 3.66
C ALA A 85 -10.12 -12.81 2.32
N VAL A 86 -8.97 -13.22 1.78
CA VAL A 86 -8.90 -14.00 0.52
C VAL A 86 -9.58 -15.37 0.64
N ASP A 87 -9.62 -15.96 1.83
CA ASP A 87 -10.22 -17.27 2.06
C ASP A 87 -11.75 -17.27 1.93
N HIS A 88 -12.35 -16.08 1.99
CA HIS A 88 -13.80 -15.85 1.89
C HIS A 88 -14.25 -15.33 0.50
N VAL A 89 -13.34 -15.29 -0.48
CA VAL A 89 -13.63 -14.80 -1.83
C VAL A 89 -13.53 -15.94 -2.83
N GLU A 90 -14.64 -16.21 -3.55
CA GLU A 90 -14.72 -17.25 -4.56
C GLU A 90 -14.17 -16.82 -5.94
N ALA A 91 -13.69 -15.59 -6.09
CA ALA A 91 -13.22 -15.09 -7.37
C ALA A 91 -11.86 -15.66 -7.75
N ASP A 92 -11.75 -16.10 -9.01
CA ASP A 92 -10.54 -16.73 -9.59
C ASP A 92 -9.64 -15.71 -10.33
N TRP A 93 -9.62 -14.45 -9.88
CA TRP A 93 -8.72 -13.47 -10.45
C TRP A 93 -7.25 -13.90 -10.23
N PRO A 94 -6.36 -13.76 -11.25
CA PRO A 94 -4.95 -14.14 -11.12
C PRO A 94 -4.28 -13.55 -9.89
N ALA A 95 -4.61 -12.30 -9.51
CA ALA A 95 -4.09 -11.65 -8.33
C ALA A 95 -4.51 -12.36 -7.02
N LEU A 96 -5.75 -12.85 -6.91
CA LEU A 96 -6.23 -13.59 -5.73
C LEU A 96 -5.69 -15.02 -5.70
N CYS A 97 -5.56 -15.68 -6.86
CA CYS A 97 -4.88 -16.97 -6.96
C CYS A 97 -3.41 -16.87 -6.56
N ALA A 98 -2.70 -15.82 -7.03
CA ALA A 98 -1.34 -15.53 -6.63
C ALA A 98 -1.24 -15.32 -5.11
N LEU A 99 -2.14 -14.53 -4.52
CA LEU A 99 -2.17 -14.26 -3.08
C LEU A 99 -2.30 -15.56 -2.26
N LYS A 100 -3.25 -16.44 -2.62
CA LYS A 100 -3.42 -17.75 -1.95
C LYS A 100 -2.16 -18.60 -2.06
N HIS A 101 -1.50 -18.59 -3.21
CA HIS A 101 -0.30 -19.39 -3.49
C HIS A 101 0.92 -18.93 -2.69
N ILE A 102 1.14 -17.59 -2.60
CA ILE A 102 2.35 -17.03 -1.96
C ILE A 102 2.21 -16.82 -0.45
N ARG A 103 0.99 -16.87 0.08
CA ARG A 103 0.70 -16.65 1.51
C ARG A 103 1.63 -17.48 2.43
N PRO A 104 1.82 -18.79 2.25
CA PRO A 104 2.69 -19.59 3.11
C PRO A 104 4.15 -19.09 3.13
N VAL A 105 4.63 -18.59 1.98
CA VAL A 105 5.99 -18.03 1.85
C VAL A 105 6.13 -16.76 2.70
N LEU A 106 5.14 -15.87 2.62
CA LEU A 106 5.16 -14.60 3.38
C LEU A 106 4.94 -14.82 4.87
N ASP A 107 4.06 -15.74 5.26
CA ASP A 107 3.83 -16.11 6.67
C ASP A 107 5.11 -16.69 7.31
N ALA A 108 5.88 -17.50 6.57
CA ALA A 108 7.15 -18.05 7.03
C ALA A 108 8.25 -17.01 7.24
N MET A 109 8.06 -15.78 6.74
CA MET A 109 9.00 -14.68 7.01
C MET A 109 8.92 -14.17 8.46
N HIS A 110 7.82 -14.43 9.17
CA HIS A 110 7.53 -13.94 10.52
C HIS A 110 7.63 -12.41 10.65
N LEU A 111 7.32 -11.70 9.57
CA LEU A 111 7.23 -10.23 9.52
C LEU A 111 5.79 -9.83 9.18
N PRO A 112 5.30 -8.71 9.72
CA PRO A 112 3.98 -8.20 9.32
C PRO A 112 3.97 -7.90 7.82
N TRP A 113 3.02 -8.46 7.10
CA TRP A 113 2.79 -8.22 5.68
C TRP A 113 1.31 -8.07 5.39
N GLY A 114 0.96 -7.49 4.25
CA GLY A 114 -0.44 -7.28 3.93
C GLY A 114 -0.70 -6.97 2.46
N VAL A 115 -1.99 -6.96 2.13
CA VAL A 115 -2.50 -6.78 0.77
C VAL A 115 -2.89 -5.34 0.55
N ALA A 116 -2.36 -4.73 -0.51
CA ALA A 116 -2.61 -3.35 -0.89
C ALA A 116 -3.23 -3.26 -2.31
N GLY A 117 -3.21 -2.08 -2.90
CA GLY A 117 -3.61 -1.87 -4.29
C GLY A 117 -5.05 -2.26 -4.60
N SER A 118 -5.25 -2.84 -5.78
CA SER A 118 -6.58 -3.24 -6.26
C SER A 118 -7.12 -4.43 -5.47
N ALA A 119 -6.29 -5.43 -5.20
CA ALA A 119 -6.67 -6.60 -4.42
C ALA A 119 -7.09 -6.21 -2.99
N GLY A 120 -6.28 -5.40 -2.31
CA GLY A 120 -6.63 -4.92 -0.96
C GLY A 120 -7.91 -4.09 -0.94
N PHE A 121 -8.14 -3.23 -1.94
CA PHE A 121 -9.37 -2.45 -2.04
C PHE A 121 -10.59 -3.35 -2.25
N GLU A 122 -10.55 -4.32 -3.16
CA GLU A 122 -11.66 -5.25 -3.40
C GLU A 122 -11.94 -6.12 -2.18
N LEU A 123 -10.90 -6.65 -1.52
CA LEU A 123 -11.05 -7.45 -0.30
C LEU A 123 -11.70 -6.65 0.85
N ALA A 124 -11.37 -5.36 0.98
CA ALA A 124 -11.89 -4.51 2.05
C ALA A 124 -13.31 -4.01 1.80
N THR A 125 -13.74 -3.89 0.55
CA THR A 125 -14.96 -3.18 0.16
C THR A 125 -15.98 -4.05 -0.55
N SER A 126 -15.57 -5.20 -1.10
CA SER A 126 -16.32 -6.04 -2.04
C SER A 126 -16.66 -5.35 -3.37
N ILE A 127 -16.14 -4.13 -3.61
CA ILE A 127 -16.30 -3.40 -4.88
C ILE A 127 -15.36 -4.02 -5.91
N LYS A 128 -15.92 -4.49 -7.02
CA LYS A 128 -15.17 -5.16 -8.07
C LYS A 128 -14.27 -4.17 -8.81
N VAL A 129 -12.96 -4.34 -8.67
CA VAL A 129 -11.92 -3.51 -9.29
C VAL A 129 -10.77 -4.34 -9.86
N LEU A 130 -10.72 -5.64 -9.56
CA LEU A 130 -9.77 -6.58 -10.15
C LEU A 130 -10.20 -6.97 -11.56
N HIS A 131 -9.23 -7.27 -12.39
CA HIS A 131 -9.38 -7.78 -13.75
C HIS A 131 -8.24 -8.74 -14.08
N GLN A 132 -8.27 -9.38 -15.25
CA GLN A 132 -7.33 -10.42 -15.67
C GLN A 132 -5.85 -9.97 -15.61
N ASP A 133 -5.58 -8.71 -15.93
CA ASP A 133 -4.21 -8.15 -15.98
C ASP A 133 -3.83 -7.38 -14.72
N SER A 134 -4.57 -7.55 -13.61
CA SER A 134 -4.25 -6.91 -12.34
C SER A 134 -3.00 -7.54 -11.74
N ASP A 135 -2.04 -6.70 -11.35
CA ASP A 135 -0.93 -7.07 -10.49
C ASP A 135 -1.38 -7.25 -9.04
N LEU A 136 -0.58 -7.91 -8.24
CA LEU A 136 -0.78 -8.08 -6.80
C LEU A 136 0.17 -7.14 -6.05
N ASP A 137 -0.38 -6.07 -5.47
CA ASP A 137 0.36 -5.14 -4.63
C ASP A 137 0.42 -5.64 -3.18
N LEU A 138 1.62 -5.77 -2.63
CA LEU A 138 1.86 -6.22 -1.27
C LEU A 138 2.79 -5.27 -0.52
N ILE A 139 2.66 -5.27 0.79
CA ILE A 139 3.62 -4.63 1.70
C ILE A 139 4.21 -5.65 2.66
N LEU A 140 5.49 -5.46 3.02
CA LEU A 140 6.18 -6.20 4.07
C LEU A 140 6.83 -5.19 5.02
N ARG A 141 6.47 -5.21 6.31
CA ARG A 141 7.02 -4.30 7.32
C ARG A 141 8.42 -4.77 7.72
N ALA A 142 9.43 -4.03 7.31
CA ALA A 142 10.84 -4.32 7.56
C ALA A 142 11.45 -3.23 8.46
N GLU A 143 11.07 -3.22 9.74
CA GLU A 143 11.60 -2.29 10.74
C GLU A 143 13.13 -2.40 10.89
N GLN A 144 13.64 -3.62 10.79
CA GLN A 144 15.08 -3.91 10.81
C GLN A 144 15.59 -4.15 9.39
N CYS A 145 16.89 -3.98 9.20
CA CYS A 145 17.55 -4.18 7.92
C CYS A 145 17.24 -5.57 7.33
N PHE A 146 16.61 -5.56 6.17
CA PHE A 146 16.29 -6.75 5.39
C PHE A 146 17.41 -6.94 4.36
N SER A 147 18.27 -7.94 4.53
CA SER A 147 19.43 -8.12 3.67
C SER A 147 19.06 -8.35 2.19
N ARG A 148 19.93 -7.90 1.28
CA ARG A 148 19.74 -8.12 -0.16
C ARG A 148 19.65 -9.61 -0.51
N HIS A 149 20.39 -10.47 0.19
CA HIS A 149 20.32 -11.92 0.02
C HIS A 149 18.92 -12.46 0.37
N ARG A 150 18.34 -12.04 1.51
CA ARG A 150 16.96 -12.43 1.86
C ARG A 150 15.95 -11.86 0.85
N ALA A 151 16.19 -10.66 0.34
CA ALA A 151 15.33 -10.05 -0.67
C ALA A 151 15.38 -10.84 -1.98
N ALA A 152 16.56 -11.28 -2.42
CA ALA A 152 16.74 -12.10 -3.62
C ALA A 152 16.05 -13.47 -3.49
N ALA A 153 16.23 -14.15 -2.36
CA ALA A 153 15.55 -15.42 -2.09
C ALA A 153 14.01 -15.26 -2.05
N LEU A 154 13.51 -14.15 -1.48
CA LEU A 154 12.08 -13.90 -1.50
C LEU A 154 11.58 -13.60 -2.91
N VAL A 155 12.30 -12.81 -3.72
CA VAL A 155 11.94 -12.58 -5.14
C VAL A 155 11.83 -13.91 -5.89
N GLU A 156 12.80 -14.80 -5.73
CA GLU A 156 12.81 -16.14 -6.34
C GLU A 156 11.59 -16.97 -5.90
N ALA A 157 11.27 -16.96 -4.61
CA ALA A 157 10.11 -17.68 -4.07
C ALA A 157 8.75 -17.11 -4.56
N LEU A 158 8.71 -15.87 -5.01
CA LEU A 158 7.51 -15.23 -5.58
C LEU A 158 7.42 -15.39 -7.11
N GLU A 159 8.43 -15.99 -7.76
CA GLU A 159 8.39 -16.28 -9.19
C GLU A 159 7.40 -17.41 -9.50
N GLY A 160 6.83 -17.37 -10.70
CA GLY A 160 5.84 -18.38 -11.13
C GLY A 160 4.41 -18.13 -10.59
N ALA A 161 4.16 -17.04 -9.87
CA ALA A 161 2.81 -16.66 -9.47
C ALA A 161 1.92 -16.36 -10.68
N ALA A 162 0.59 -16.51 -10.51
CA ALA A 162 -0.40 -16.33 -11.57
C ALA A 162 -0.47 -14.90 -12.14
N CYS A 163 0.13 -13.92 -11.46
CA CYS A 163 0.26 -12.54 -11.94
C CYS A 163 1.59 -11.93 -11.45
N ARG A 164 1.91 -10.73 -11.93
CA ARG A 164 3.02 -9.94 -11.40
C ARG A 164 2.77 -9.54 -9.95
N ILE A 165 3.77 -9.76 -9.08
CA ILE A 165 3.75 -9.33 -7.69
C ILE A 165 4.62 -8.09 -7.54
N ASP A 166 4.03 -6.99 -7.02
CA ASP A 166 4.72 -5.77 -6.60
C ASP A 166 4.74 -5.69 -5.07
N LEU A 167 5.83 -6.19 -4.47
CA LEU A 167 6.02 -6.16 -3.04
C LEU A 167 6.93 -4.99 -2.65
N GLN A 168 6.45 -4.16 -1.71
CA GLN A 168 7.20 -3.05 -1.15
C GLN A 168 7.66 -3.37 0.28
N LEU A 169 8.96 -3.23 0.52
CA LEU A 169 9.53 -3.23 1.87
C LEU A 169 9.24 -1.87 2.51
N GLN A 170 8.49 -1.87 3.60
CA GLN A 170 8.21 -0.68 4.41
C GLN A 170 9.29 -0.56 5.48
N THR A 171 10.21 0.36 5.31
CA THR A 171 11.30 0.65 6.24
C THR A 171 10.96 1.84 7.13
N PRO A 172 11.69 2.12 8.23
CA PRO A 172 11.48 3.32 9.04
C PRO A 172 11.61 4.64 8.27
N LEU A 173 12.35 4.65 7.16
CA LEU A 173 12.61 5.86 6.37
C LEU A 173 11.71 6.01 5.14
N GLY A 174 10.91 4.98 4.81
CA GLY A 174 10.06 5.00 3.62
C GLY A 174 9.83 3.61 3.04
N ALA A 175 9.55 3.52 1.76
CA ALA A 175 9.34 2.24 1.07
C ALA A 175 10.30 2.06 -0.10
N VAL A 176 10.76 0.83 -0.30
CA VAL A 176 11.56 0.42 -1.46
C VAL A 176 10.94 -0.82 -2.10
N ALA A 177 10.97 -0.92 -3.44
CA ALA A 177 10.51 -2.11 -4.12
C ALA A 177 11.43 -3.30 -3.80
N LEU A 178 10.85 -4.45 -3.44
CA LEU A 178 11.61 -5.66 -3.11
C LEU A 178 12.58 -6.06 -4.24
N ARG A 179 12.10 -6.06 -5.49
CA ARG A 179 12.91 -6.43 -6.67
C ARG A 179 14.08 -5.50 -6.89
N GLU A 180 13.89 -4.19 -6.63
CA GLU A 180 14.97 -3.21 -6.74
C GLU A 180 16.01 -3.41 -5.63
N TRP A 181 15.57 -3.66 -4.39
CA TRP A 181 16.47 -3.95 -3.28
C TRP A 181 17.22 -5.28 -3.45
N ALA A 182 16.59 -6.30 -4.00
CA ALA A 182 17.20 -7.60 -4.30
C ALA A 182 18.28 -7.51 -5.39
N GLY A 183 18.22 -6.50 -6.25
CA GLY A 183 19.15 -6.33 -7.36
C GLY A 183 20.55 -5.87 -6.92
N SER A 184 21.47 -5.80 -7.89
CA SER A 184 22.88 -5.43 -7.69
C SER A 184 23.14 -3.90 -7.70
N ALA A 185 22.11 -3.09 -7.96
CA ALA A 185 22.25 -1.63 -8.01
C ALA A 185 22.74 -1.08 -6.68
N ARG A 186 23.76 -0.19 -6.72
CA ARG A 186 24.32 0.46 -5.53
C ARG A 186 23.29 1.34 -4.81
N HIS A 187 22.40 1.98 -5.58
CA HIS A 187 21.35 2.85 -5.04
C HIS A 187 19.99 2.33 -5.46
N VAL A 188 19.02 2.51 -4.60
CA VAL A 188 17.61 2.14 -4.78
C VAL A 188 16.71 3.34 -4.52
N LEU A 189 15.54 3.36 -5.14
CA LEU A 189 14.57 4.44 -4.96
C LEU A 189 13.79 4.27 -3.65
N LEU A 190 14.11 5.10 -2.67
CA LEU A 190 13.35 5.21 -1.43
C LEU A 190 12.20 6.20 -1.62
N LYS A 191 10.96 5.72 -1.46
CA LYS A 191 9.74 6.54 -1.45
C LYS A 191 9.47 6.97 0.00
N ALA A 192 9.82 8.20 0.36
CA ALA A 192 9.62 8.77 1.69
C ALA A 192 8.46 9.80 1.70
N ASP A 193 8.07 10.26 2.88
CA ASP A 193 6.96 11.22 3.01
C ASP A 193 7.31 12.62 2.45
N ASP A 194 8.59 12.93 2.36
CA ASP A 194 9.13 14.15 1.77
C ASP A 194 9.52 14.03 0.28
N GLY A 195 9.22 12.90 -0.34
CA GLY A 195 9.50 12.64 -1.75
C GLY A 195 10.33 11.39 -1.97
N ALA A 196 10.59 11.11 -3.24
CA ALA A 196 11.42 9.98 -3.66
C ALA A 196 12.89 10.40 -3.80
N ARG A 197 13.83 9.57 -3.33
CA ARG A 197 15.26 9.81 -3.44
C ARG A 197 16.05 8.51 -3.59
N LEU A 198 17.21 8.57 -4.23
CA LEU A 198 18.13 7.44 -4.31
C LEU A 198 18.94 7.32 -3.01
N VAL A 199 18.97 6.12 -2.44
CA VAL A 199 19.72 5.80 -1.23
C VAL A 199 20.51 4.50 -1.40
N SER A 200 21.65 4.37 -0.73
CA SER A 200 22.42 3.12 -0.69
C SER A 200 21.86 2.14 0.36
N ASN A 201 21.28 2.67 1.46
CA ASN A 201 20.67 1.89 2.52
C ASN A 201 19.32 2.50 2.95
N PRO A 202 18.19 1.82 2.70
CA PRO A 202 16.85 2.31 3.08
C PRO A 202 16.56 2.33 4.58
N TRP A 203 17.41 1.76 5.42
CA TRP A 203 17.24 1.72 6.88
C TRP A 203 18.13 2.72 7.63
N GLN A 204 19.05 3.38 6.94
CA GLN A 204 19.98 4.31 7.56
C GLN A 204 19.88 5.69 6.91
N LEU A 205 19.76 6.73 7.73
CA LEU A 205 19.93 8.10 7.25
C LEU A 205 21.35 8.22 6.66
N GLN A 206 21.44 8.64 5.40
CA GLN A 206 22.74 9.04 4.87
C GLN A 206 23.16 10.32 5.58
N GLU A 207 24.27 10.28 6.31
CA GLU A 207 24.95 11.50 6.71
C GLU A 207 25.25 12.30 5.45
N ARG A 208 24.74 13.52 5.36
CA ARG A 208 25.16 14.44 4.32
C ARG A 208 26.66 14.62 4.52
N ALA A 209 27.46 14.16 3.56
CA ALA A 209 28.86 14.60 3.48
C ALA A 209 28.83 16.13 3.41
N ALA A 210 29.44 16.75 4.44
CA ALA A 210 29.59 18.20 4.55
C ALA A 210 30.48 18.73 3.45
#